data_7edd06cd87c20553faee6a7ec33f744e
#
_entry.id   7edd06cd87c20553faee6a7ec33f744e
#
_cell.length_a   1.000
_cell.length_b   1.000
_cell.length_c   1.000
_cell.angle_alpha   90.00
_cell.angle_beta   90.00
_cell.angle_gamma   90.00
#
_symmetry.space_group_name_H-M   'P 1'
#
loop_
_entity.id
_entity.type
_entity.pdbx_description
1 polymer ?
#
loop_
_entity_poly.entity_id
_entity_poly.type
_entity_poly.pdbx_seq_one_letter_code
_entity_poly.pdbx_strand_id
1 'polypeptide(L)'
;MDIKLVARDDEGELIMSGDLDTRTSKDADALFAQMAERFKNITLNMKDLEYVSSAGLRAIRNLYIKVNQNDGKLALTNVNENVMEVFEMTGLAGLLNIRE
;
A
#
# COMPACT_ATOMS: atom_id res chain seq x y z
N MET A 1 -1.56 0.24 -13.98
CA MET A 1 -1.72 0.84 -12.64
C MET A 1 -1.13 2.24 -12.66
N ASP A 2 -1.85 3.19 -12.14
CA ASP A 2 -1.36 4.56 -12.00
C ASP A 2 -1.23 4.90 -10.54
N ILE A 3 -0.19 5.66 -10.19
CA ILE A 3 0.05 6.10 -8.81
C ILE A 3 0.34 7.59 -8.81
N LYS A 4 -0.40 8.32 -7.98
CA LYS A 4 -0.19 9.75 -7.77
C LYS A 4 0.31 9.96 -6.34
N LEU A 5 1.41 10.70 -6.21
CA LEU A 5 1.98 11.03 -4.90
C LEU A 5 1.51 12.40 -4.46
N VAL A 6 1.01 12.48 -3.23
CA VAL A 6 0.75 13.74 -2.53
C VAL A 6 1.64 13.75 -1.31
N ALA A 7 2.57 14.69 -1.26
CA ALA A 7 3.56 14.79 -0.18
C ALA A 7 3.31 16.02 0.70
N ARG A 8 3.40 15.82 2.03
CA ARG A 8 3.29 16.90 3.02
C ARG A 8 4.27 16.62 4.16
N ASP A 9 5.32 17.43 4.27
CA ASP A 9 6.33 17.28 5.32
C ASP A 9 6.88 15.85 5.36
N ASP A 10 6.64 15.10 6.45
CA ASP A 10 7.07 13.72 6.60
C ASP A 10 5.98 12.70 6.25
N GLU A 11 4.88 13.15 5.63
CA GLU A 11 3.77 12.30 5.23
C GLU A 11 3.68 12.19 3.72
N GLY A 12 3.48 10.97 3.23
CA GLY A 12 3.25 10.70 1.82
C GLY A 12 1.97 9.89 1.62
N GLU A 13 1.14 10.34 0.70
CA GLU A 13 -0.04 9.59 0.28
C GLU A 13 0.13 9.14 -1.16
N LEU A 14 -0.07 7.85 -1.41
CA LEU A 14 -0.10 7.29 -2.75
C LEU A 14 -1.53 6.96 -3.13
N ILE A 15 -2.04 7.65 -4.13
CA ILE A 15 -3.38 7.39 -4.67
C ILE A 15 -3.21 6.42 -5.84
N MET A 16 -3.71 5.21 -5.68
CA MET A 16 -3.49 4.11 -6.62
C MET A 16 -4.76 3.79 -7.40
N SER A 17 -4.61 3.50 -8.68
CA SER A 17 -5.73 3.10 -9.53
C SER A 17 -5.34 1.93 -10.42
N GLY A 18 -6.34 1.14 -10.85
CA GLY A 18 -6.14 -0.01 -11.72
C GLY A 18 -5.85 -1.28 -10.94
N ASP A 19 -4.92 -2.07 -11.44
CA ASP A 19 -4.61 -3.38 -10.88
C ASP A 19 -3.18 -3.43 -10.34
N LEU A 20 -3.04 -3.90 -9.12
CA LEU A 20 -1.74 -4.21 -8.54
C LEU A 20 -1.53 -5.72 -8.70
N ASP A 21 -0.93 -6.11 -9.81
CA ASP A 21 -0.77 -7.51 -10.22
C ASP A 21 0.71 -7.88 -10.35
N THR A 22 0.98 -9.06 -10.89
CA THR A 22 2.34 -9.57 -11.04
C THR A 22 3.22 -8.65 -11.90
N ARG A 23 2.63 -8.02 -12.93
CA ARG A 23 3.39 -7.11 -13.81
C ARG A 23 3.69 -5.78 -13.16
N THR A 24 2.73 -5.23 -12.43
CA THR A 24 2.86 -3.89 -11.82
C THR A 24 3.51 -3.93 -10.45
N SER A 25 3.55 -5.09 -9.79
CA SER A 25 4.08 -5.20 -8.43
C SER A 25 5.57 -4.87 -8.32
N LYS A 26 6.35 -5.10 -9.37
CA LYS A 26 7.79 -4.77 -9.37
C LYS A 26 8.00 -3.26 -9.29
N ASP A 27 7.25 -2.52 -10.10
CA ASP A 27 7.31 -1.05 -10.09
C ASP A 27 6.79 -0.51 -8.77
N ALA A 28 5.72 -1.11 -8.25
CA ALA A 28 5.17 -0.73 -6.95
C ALA A 28 6.17 -0.99 -5.82
N ASP A 29 6.85 -2.14 -5.81
CA ASP A 29 7.87 -2.46 -4.81
C ASP A 29 8.98 -1.41 -4.81
N ALA A 30 9.49 -1.03 -5.99
CA ALA A 30 10.53 -0.03 -6.11
C ALA A 30 10.07 1.34 -5.57
N LEU A 31 8.86 1.75 -5.93
CA LEU A 31 8.30 3.01 -5.47
C LEU A 31 8.05 2.99 -3.96
N PHE A 32 7.50 1.89 -3.44
CA PHE A 32 7.24 1.73 -2.02
C PHE A 32 8.53 1.80 -1.20
N ALA A 33 9.61 1.19 -1.70
CA ALA A 33 10.90 1.25 -1.04
C ALA A 33 11.42 2.68 -0.96
N GLN A 34 11.31 3.45 -2.05
CA GLN A 34 11.68 4.86 -2.07
C GLN A 34 10.84 5.68 -1.10
N MET A 35 9.53 5.40 -1.04
CA MET A 35 8.61 6.09 -0.14
C MET A 35 8.97 5.82 1.33
N ALA A 36 9.31 4.57 1.66
CA ALA A 36 9.68 4.20 3.02
C ALA A 36 10.96 4.91 3.48
N GLU A 37 11.86 5.23 2.57
CA GLU A 37 13.06 6.00 2.88
C GLU A 37 12.79 7.49 3.06
N ARG A 38 11.82 8.02 2.31
CA ARG A 38 11.55 9.45 2.25
C ARG A 38 10.54 9.92 3.28
N PHE A 39 9.53 9.11 3.56
CA PHE A 39 8.42 9.49 4.44
C PHE A 39 8.32 8.54 5.61
N LYS A 40 8.09 9.10 6.80
CA LYS A 40 7.87 8.32 8.00
C LYS A 40 6.45 7.77 8.06
N ASN A 41 5.49 8.57 7.61
CA ASN A 41 4.08 8.19 7.61
C ASN A 41 3.58 8.09 6.17
N ILE A 42 3.04 6.94 5.82
CA ILE A 42 2.60 6.65 4.45
C ILE A 42 1.15 6.19 4.48
N THR A 43 0.35 6.74 3.58
CA THR A 43 -1.02 6.31 3.35
C THR A 43 -1.14 5.78 1.92
N LEU A 44 -1.68 4.58 1.78
CA LEU A 44 -2.05 4.05 0.48
C LEU A 44 -3.56 4.25 0.31
N ASN A 45 -3.93 5.16 -0.58
CA ASN A 45 -5.33 5.41 -0.92
C ASN A 45 -5.69 4.47 -2.08
N MET A 46 -6.53 3.51 -1.79
CA MET A 46 -6.89 2.45 -2.73
C MET A 46 -8.27 2.65 -3.36
N LYS A 47 -8.76 3.87 -3.36
CA LYS A 47 -10.09 4.19 -3.85
C LYS A 47 -10.36 3.63 -5.25
N ASP A 48 -9.40 3.77 -6.15
CA ASP A 48 -9.56 3.37 -7.55
C ASP A 48 -8.79 2.10 -7.89
N LEU A 49 -8.28 1.39 -6.87
CA LEU A 49 -7.60 0.12 -7.07
C LEU A 49 -8.64 -0.99 -7.11
N GLU A 50 -8.69 -1.72 -8.24
CA GLU A 50 -9.71 -2.72 -8.49
C GLU A 50 -9.30 -4.13 -8.11
N TYR A 51 -8.00 -4.43 -8.21
CA TYR A 51 -7.51 -5.79 -8.03
C TYR A 51 -6.12 -5.79 -7.40
N VAL A 52 -5.88 -6.77 -6.52
CA VAL A 52 -4.57 -7.00 -5.90
C VAL A 52 -4.25 -8.49 -6.01
N SER A 53 -3.13 -8.81 -6.65
CA SER A 53 -2.64 -10.19 -6.74
C SER A 53 -1.82 -10.55 -5.50
N SER A 54 -1.41 -11.82 -5.42
CA SER A 54 -0.50 -12.26 -4.36
C SER A 54 0.83 -11.51 -4.38
N ALA A 55 1.33 -11.19 -5.58
CA ALA A 55 2.54 -10.38 -5.72
C ALA A 55 2.32 -8.95 -5.21
N GLY A 56 1.13 -8.38 -5.47
CA GLY A 56 0.74 -7.07 -4.95
C GLY A 56 0.63 -7.06 -3.43
N LEU A 57 0.03 -8.10 -2.86
CA LEU A 57 -0.05 -8.25 -1.40
C LEU A 57 1.33 -8.31 -0.78
N ARG A 58 2.27 -9.01 -1.41
CA ARG A 58 3.65 -9.09 -0.94
C ARG A 58 4.33 -7.73 -0.96
N ALA A 59 4.10 -6.94 -2.00
CA ALA A 59 4.64 -5.58 -2.10
C ALA A 59 4.13 -4.70 -0.95
N ILE A 60 2.84 -4.77 -0.65
CA ILE A 60 2.23 -4.03 0.46
C ILE A 60 2.80 -4.50 1.80
N ARG A 61 2.93 -5.81 1.99
CA ARG A 61 3.51 -6.37 3.20
C ARG A 61 4.95 -5.92 3.40
N ASN A 62 5.74 -5.91 2.32
CA ASN A 62 7.13 -5.45 2.39
C ASN A 62 7.20 -3.96 2.77
N LEU A 63 6.31 -3.15 2.24
CA LEU A 63 6.21 -1.74 2.63
C LEU A 63 5.90 -1.60 4.12
N TYR A 64 4.94 -2.37 4.62
CA TYR A 64 4.58 -2.38 6.03
C TYR A 64 5.79 -2.68 6.92
N ILE A 65 6.57 -3.71 6.55
CA ILE A 65 7.75 -4.10 7.31
C ILE A 65 8.79 -2.98 7.35
N LYS A 66 9.06 -2.36 6.20
CA LYS A 66 10.04 -1.27 6.10
C LYS A 66 9.63 -0.04 6.90
N VAL A 67 8.36 0.33 6.81
CA VAL A 67 7.82 1.48 7.55
C VAL A 67 7.94 1.24 9.05
N ASN A 68 7.59 0.04 9.51
CA ASN A 68 7.74 -0.30 10.93
C ASN A 68 9.20 -0.28 11.39
N GLN A 69 10.12 -0.75 10.57
CA GLN A 69 11.55 -0.72 10.89
C GLN A 69 12.07 0.70 11.07
N ASN A 70 11.44 1.66 10.40
CA ASN A 70 11.79 3.07 10.48
C ASN A 70 10.97 3.85 11.52
N ASP A 71 10.26 3.14 12.39
CA ASP A 71 9.38 3.73 13.41
C ASP A 71 8.28 4.60 12.81
N GLY A 72 7.90 4.32 11.58
CA GLY A 72 6.84 5.04 10.88
C GLY A 72 5.49 4.35 11.02
N LYS A 73 4.52 4.87 10.27
CA LYS A 73 3.17 4.32 10.23
C LYS A 73 2.69 4.18 8.79
N LEU A 74 2.03 3.07 8.52
CA LEU A 74 1.38 2.80 7.24
C LEU A 74 -0.12 2.66 7.48
N ALA A 75 -0.91 3.40 6.72
CA ALA A 75 -2.36 3.27 6.72
C ALA A 75 -2.85 3.01 5.30
N LEU A 76 -3.90 2.21 5.18
CA LEU A 76 -4.59 1.96 3.93
C LEU A 76 -5.99 2.55 4.02
N THR A 77 -6.39 3.32 3.01
CA THR A 77 -7.69 3.98 3.00
C THR A 77 -8.49 3.58 1.76
N ASN A 78 -9.80 3.64 1.87
CA ASN A 78 -10.73 3.40 0.76
C ASN A 78 -10.55 2.04 0.11
N VAL A 79 -10.29 1.01 0.92
CA VAL A 79 -10.16 -0.37 0.44
C VAL A 79 -11.55 -0.89 0.09
N ASN A 80 -11.76 -1.31 -1.16
CA ASN A 80 -13.05 -1.86 -1.57
C ASN A 80 -13.28 -3.26 -0.99
N GLU A 81 -14.51 -3.74 -1.07
CA GLU A 81 -14.89 -5.03 -0.46
C GLU A 81 -14.10 -6.20 -1.03
N ASN A 82 -13.84 -6.22 -2.33
CA ASN A 82 -13.09 -7.31 -2.96
C ASN A 82 -11.66 -7.37 -2.48
N VAL A 83 -11.00 -6.22 -2.40
CA VAL A 83 -9.62 -6.13 -1.92
C VAL A 83 -9.57 -6.43 -0.42
N MET A 84 -10.54 -5.92 0.35
CA MET A 84 -10.62 -6.20 1.79
C MET A 84 -10.77 -7.69 2.07
N GLU A 85 -11.58 -8.38 1.28
CA GLU A 85 -11.75 -9.83 1.41
C GLU A 85 -10.40 -10.56 1.24
N VAL A 86 -9.60 -10.14 0.27
CA VAL A 86 -8.26 -10.71 0.05
C VAL A 86 -7.37 -10.47 1.26
N PHE A 87 -7.39 -9.28 1.83
CA PHE A 87 -6.63 -8.98 3.04
C PHE A 87 -7.08 -9.84 4.23
N GLU A 88 -8.39 -10.05 4.38
CA GLU A 88 -8.92 -10.89 5.44
C GLU A 88 -8.51 -12.35 5.26
N MET A 89 -8.60 -12.87 4.06
CA MET A 89 -8.24 -14.26 3.75
C MET A 89 -6.76 -14.56 3.98
N THR A 90 -5.90 -13.57 3.78
CA THR A 90 -4.45 -13.74 3.94
C THR A 90 -3.94 -13.38 5.33
N GLY A 91 -4.81 -12.87 6.20
CA GLY A 91 -4.43 -12.43 7.54
C GLY A 91 -3.85 -11.03 7.59
N LEU A 92 -3.68 -10.37 6.45
CA LEU A 92 -3.10 -9.02 6.39
C LEU A 92 -4.04 -7.97 6.99
N ALA A 93 -5.35 -8.20 6.98
CA ALA A 93 -6.31 -7.26 7.57
C ALA A 93 -6.04 -7.03 9.06
N GLY A 94 -5.61 -8.06 9.78
CA GLY A 94 -5.26 -7.94 11.20
C GLY A 94 -3.91 -7.28 11.46
N LEU A 95 -3.05 -7.25 10.45
CA LEU A 95 -1.71 -6.69 10.55
C LEU A 95 -1.67 -5.22 10.14
N LEU A 96 -2.40 -4.87 9.08
CA LEU A 96 -2.40 -3.55 8.48
C LEU A 96 -3.41 -2.62 9.16
N ASN A 97 -3.08 -1.33 9.22
CA ASN A 97 -4.00 -0.31 9.69
C ASN A 97 -4.89 0.12 8.51
N ILE A 98 -6.05 -0.50 8.40
CA ILE A 98 -7.00 -0.23 7.31
C ILE A 98 -8.10 0.68 7.83
N ARG A 99 -8.31 1.78 7.12
CA ARG A 99 -9.34 2.79 7.43
C ARG A 99 -10.34 2.87 6.28
N GLU A 100 -11.57 3.02 6.61
CA GLU A 100 -12.64 3.20 5.63
C GLU A 100 -12.63 4.61 5.02
#